data_9fa1503281a63b5eac41c743a7be3aa8
#
_entry.id   9fa1503281a63b5eac41c743a7be3aa8
#
_cell.length_a   1.000
_cell.length_b   1.000
_cell.length_c   1.000
_cell.angle_alpha   90.00
_cell.angle_beta   90.00
_cell.angle_gamma   90.00
#
_symmetry.space_group_name_H-M   'P 1'
#
loop_
_entity.id
_entity.type
_entity.pdbx_description
1 polymer ?
#
loop_
_entity_poly.entity_id
_entity_poly.type
_entity_poly.pdbx_seq_one_letter_code
_entity_poly.pdbx_strand_id
1 'polypeptide(L)'
;MSNATLHGGLTHERWEQLSLADQLANIGSEVARAARAKNRQDDTRLQQHLDLTLELFEFTLDDERWRGQRVEIGRAREIVCDFLVGDNEYESTAESLDAYFLPFSYLSLRATGA
;
A
#
# COMPACT_ATOMS: atom_id res chain seq x y z
N MET A 1 15.58 7.42 -20.21
CA MET A 1 15.15 6.58 -19.12
C MET A 1 13.65 6.62 -18.93
N SER A 2 13.01 5.49 -19.00
CA SER A 2 11.57 5.45 -18.87
C SER A 2 11.18 5.19 -17.40
N ASN A 3 10.09 5.77 -16.99
CA ASN A 3 9.51 5.49 -15.69
C ASN A 3 8.61 4.26 -15.81
N ALA A 4 8.83 3.30 -14.97
CA ALA A 4 7.98 2.13 -14.95
C ALA A 4 6.56 2.57 -14.61
N THR A 5 5.59 2.02 -15.34
CA THR A 5 4.20 2.22 -15.00
C THR A 5 3.87 1.36 -13.80
N LEU A 6 3.31 1.97 -12.78
CA LEU A 6 2.94 1.26 -11.57
C LEU A 6 1.47 0.82 -11.68
N HIS A 7 0.64 1.37 -10.88
CA HIS A 7 -0.75 0.98 -10.75
C HIS A 7 -1.62 1.88 -11.61
N GLY A 8 -2.39 1.31 -12.55
CA GLY A 8 -3.36 2.09 -13.33
C GLY A 8 -2.76 3.25 -14.12
N GLY A 9 -1.55 3.07 -14.67
CA GLY A 9 -0.88 4.11 -15.44
C GLY A 9 -0.09 5.09 -14.59
N LEU A 10 -0.04 4.88 -13.29
CA LEU A 10 0.72 5.73 -12.38
C LEU A 10 2.21 5.48 -12.55
N THR A 11 3.00 6.56 -12.57
CA THR A 11 4.45 6.48 -12.64
C THR A 11 5.04 6.93 -11.32
N HIS A 12 6.35 6.64 -11.12
CA HIS A 12 7.05 7.09 -9.93
C HIS A 12 6.97 8.61 -9.77
N GLU A 13 7.10 9.34 -10.88
CA GLU A 13 7.03 10.80 -10.83
C GLU A 13 5.66 11.30 -10.36
N ARG A 14 4.60 10.66 -10.85
CA ARG A 14 3.25 11.03 -10.42
C ARG A 14 3.02 10.63 -8.97
N TRP A 15 3.60 9.51 -8.55
CA TRP A 15 3.49 9.06 -7.16
C TRP A 15 4.06 10.12 -6.22
N GLU A 16 5.18 10.73 -6.60
CA GLU A 16 5.83 11.73 -5.77
C GLU A 16 5.02 13.03 -5.65
N GLN A 17 4.02 13.20 -6.51
CA GLN A 17 3.14 14.37 -6.44
C GLN A 17 1.93 14.15 -5.55
N LEU A 18 1.69 12.91 -5.13
CA LEU A 18 0.57 12.58 -4.27
C LEU A 18 0.88 12.92 -2.81
N SER A 19 -0.16 13.23 -2.05
CA SER A 19 -0.02 13.40 -0.61
C SER A 19 0.25 12.04 0.04
N LEU A 20 0.70 12.05 1.29
CA LEU A 20 0.89 10.80 2.02
C LEU A 20 -0.43 10.04 2.15
N ALA A 21 -1.53 10.75 2.40
CA ALA A 21 -2.84 10.12 2.48
C ALA A 21 -3.20 9.43 1.17
N ASP A 22 -2.95 10.11 0.03
CA ASP A 22 -3.20 9.51 -1.29
C ASP A 22 -2.35 8.27 -1.51
N GLN A 23 -1.07 8.34 -1.15
CA GLN A 23 -0.16 7.21 -1.32
C GLN A 23 -0.61 6.03 -0.47
N LEU A 24 -0.94 6.27 0.80
CA LEU A 24 -1.36 5.19 1.68
C LEU A 24 -2.73 4.62 1.29
N ALA A 25 -3.62 5.46 0.77
CA ALA A 25 -4.92 4.96 0.27
C ALA A 25 -4.72 4.04 -0.93
N ASN A 26 -3.80 4.39 -1.83
CA ASN A 26 -3.49 3.54 -2.98
C ASN A 26 -2.84 2.23 -2.55
N ILE A 27 -1.92 2.29 -1.59
CA ILE A 27 -1.32 1.09 -1.03
C ILE A 27 -2.39 0.20 -0.41
N GLY A 28 -3.31 0.80 0.36
CA GLY A 28 -4.40 0.05 0.97
C GLY A 28 -5.27 -0.67 -0.04
N SER A 29 -5.52 -0.05 -1.20
CA SER A 29 -6.29 -0.69 -2.26
C SER A 29 -5.58 -1.94 -2.79
N GLU A 30 -4.25 -1.86 -2.97
CA GLU A 30 -3.49 -3.03 -3.43
C GLU A 30 -3.44 -4.12 -2.37
N VAL A 31 -3.29 -3.73 -1.09
CA VAL A 31 -3.33 -4.68 0.01
C VAL A 31 -4.66 -5.44 0.03
N ALA A 32 -5.77 -4.72 -0.18
CA ALA A 32 -7.10 -5.35 -0.21
C ALA A 32 -7.21 -6.35 -1.35
N ARG A 33 -6.65 -6.03 -2.53
CA ARG A 33 -6.65 -6.94 -3.67
C ARG A 33 -5.82 -8.18 -3.37
N ALA A 34 -4.65 -7.99 -2.77
CA ALA A 34 -3.78 -9.10 -2.38
C ALA A 34 -4.47 -10.00 -1.35
N ALA A 35 -5.16 -9.39 -0.38
CA ALA A 35 -5.87 -10.17 0.64
C ALA A 35 -6.99 -11.00 0.03
N ARG A 36 -7.70 -10.46 -0.96
CA ARG A 36 -8.74 -11.22 -1.66
C ARG A 36 -8.15 -12.38 -2.43
N ALA A 37 -7.01 -12.15 -3.10
CA ALA A 37 -6.32 -13.22 -3.82
C ALA A 37 -5.88 -14.32 -2.87
N LYS A 38 -5.34 -13.93 -1.70
CA LYS A 38 -4.94 -14.88 -0.67
C LYS A 38 -6.12 -15.73 -0.22
N ASN A 39 -7.27 -15.10 0.01
CA ASN A 39 -8.47 -15.79 0.46
C ASN A 39 -8.98 -16.78 -0.58
N ARG A 40 -8.80 -16.47 -1.86
CA ARG A 40 -9.22 -17.35 -2.97
C ARG A 40 -8.16 -18.39 -3.32
N GLN A 41 -7.01 -18.35 -2.63
CA GLN A 41 -5.89 -19.23 -2.93
C GLN A 41 -5.38 -19.06 -4.36
N ASP A 42 -5.46 -17.81 -4.86
CA ASP A 42 -4.97 -17.46 -6.18
C ASP A 42 -3.55 -16.93 -6.03
N ASP A 43 -2.59 -17.86 -6.05
CA ASP A 43 -1.19 -17.52 -5.77
C ASP A 43 -0.59 -16.57 -6.80
N THR A 44 -1.01 -16.68 -8.07
CA THR A 44 -0.49 -15.81 -9.12
C THR A 44 -0.92 -14.37 -8.88
N ARG A 45 -2.20 -14.15 -8.59
CA ARG A 45 -2.69 -12.81 -8.33
C ARG A 45 -2.16 -12.25 -7.01
N LEU A 46 -2.03 -13.12 -6.00
CA LEU A 46 -1.42 -12.69 -4.74
C LEU A 46 -0.03 -12.15 -4.99
N GLN A 47 0.78 -12.87 -5.76
CA GLN A 47 2.14 -12.43 -6.05
C GLN A 47 2.16 -11.11 -6.81
N GLN A 48 1.27 -10.96 -7.80
CA GLN A 48 1.20 -9.73 -8.59
C GLN A 48 0.87 -8.53 -7.71
N HIS A 49 -0.13 -8.65 -6.85
CA HIS A 49 -0.53 -7.54 -5.99
C HIS A 49 0.48 -7.30 -4.87
N LEU A 50 1.14 -8.36 -4.39
CA LEU A 50 2.20 -8.20 -3.40
C LEU A 50 3.38 -7.42 -3.98
N ASP A 51 3.79 -7.75 -5.20
CA ASP A 51 4.90 -7.05 -5.85
C ASP A 51 4.59 -5.57 -5.99
N LEU A 52 3.38 -5.23 -6.43
CA LEU A 52 2.97 -3.83 -6.55
C LEU A 52 2.94 -3.15 -5.18
N THR A 53 2.40 -3.82 -4.19
CA THR A 53 2.32 -3.28 -2.84
C THR A 53 3.71 -2.93 -2.31
N LEU A 54 4.66 -3.84 -2.47
CA LEU A 54 6.02 -3.63 -2.00
C LEU A 54 6.69 -2.48 -2.74
N GLU A 55 6.48 -2.38 -4.05
CA GLU A 55 7.05 -1.30 -4.84
C GLU A 55 6.50 0.05 -4.38
N LEU A 56 5.20 0.13 -4.15
CA LEU A 56 4.59 1.37 -3.69
C LEU A 56 5.08 1.76 -2.29
N PHE A 57 5.24 0.79 -1.39
CA PHE A 57 5.82 1.07 -0.08
C PHE A 57 7.24 1.61 -0.21
N GLU A 58 8.04 1.05 -1.11
CA GLU A 58 9.40 1.52 -1.31
C GLU A 58 9.44 2.96 -1.77
N PHE A 59 8.58 3.32 -2.73
CA PHE A 59 8.51 4.69 -3.21
C PHE A 59 8.08 5.65 -2.11
N THR A 60 7.15 5.23 -1.26
CA THR A 60 6.72 6.07 -0.14
C THR A 60 7.84 6.21 0.89
N LEU A 61 8.55 5.12 1.19
CA LEU A 61 9.66 5.16 2.14
C LEU A 61 10.82 6.01 1.65
N ASP A 62 11.03 6.07 0.33
CA ASP A 62 12.10 6.86 -0.26
C ASP A 62 11.73 8.34 -0.40
N ASP A 63 10.48 8.68 -0.21
CA ASP A 63 10.00 10.06 -0.37
C ASP A 63 10.50 10.91 0.80
N GLU A 64 11.33 11.89 0.51
CA GLU A 64 11.93 12.73 1.53
C GLU A 64 10.88 13.50 2.33
N ARG A 65 9.74 13.77 1.75
CA ARG A 65 8.68 14.48 2.46
C ARG A 65 8.20 13.71 3.70
N TRP A 66 8.32 12.37 3.68
CA TRP A 66 7.81 11.51 4.74
C TRP A 66 8.91 10.96 5.62
N ARG A 67 10.07 11.61 5.65
CA ARG A 67 11.19 11.15 6.45
C ARG A 67 10.82 10.91 7.91
N GLY A 68 10.02 11.79 8.48
CA GLY A 68 9.59 11.68 9.86
C GLY A 68 8.65 10.51 10.14
N GLN A 69 8.04 9.94 9.10
CA GLN A 69 7.08 8.85 9.23
C GLN A 69 7.64 7.50 8.79
N ARG A 70 8.93 7.42 8.50
CA ARG A 70 9.51 6.17 7.95
C ARG A 70 9.36 4.97 8.87
N VAL A 71 9.45 5.17 10.18
CA VAL A 71 9.30 4.06 11.12
C VAL A 71 7.89 3.52 11.06
N GLU A 72 6.89 4.40 11.02
CA GLU A 72 5.49 3.99 10.95
C GLU A 72 5.17 3.31 9.63
N ILE A 73 5.64 3.88 8.53
CA ILE A 73 5.40 3.32 7.20
C ILE A 73 6.07 1.95 7.08
N GLY A 74 7.29 1.83 7.59
CA GLY A 74 8.01 0.55 7.57
C GLY A 74 7.31 -0.51 8.40
N ARG A 75 6.71 -0.12 9.53
CA ARG A 75 5.95 -1.05 10.35
C ARG A 75 4.70 -1.53 9.63
N ALA A 76 4.00 -0.62 8.93
CA ALA A 76 2.83 -0.98 8.15
C ALA A 76 3.21 -2.01 7.07
N ARG A 77 4.34 -1.78 6.39
CA ARG A 77 4.86 -2.72 5.39
C ARG A 77 5.11 -4.08 6.00
N GLU A 78 5.74 -4.11 7.16
CA GLU A 78 6.06 -5.36 7.86
C GLU A 78 4.80 -6.13 8.22
N ILE A 79 3.79 -5.44 8.75
CA ILE A 79 2.52 -6.06 9.13
C ILE A 79 1.80 -6.63 7.92
N VAL A 80 1.80 -5.88 6.82
CA VAL A 80 1.17 -6.33 5.56
C VAL A 80 1.86 -7.59 5.04
N CYS A 81 3.20 -7.60 4.99
CA CYS A 81 3.94 -8.76 4.51
C CYS A 81 3.72 -9.96 5.40
N ASP A 82 3.71 -9.74 6.71
CA ASP A 82 3.46 -10.80 7.68
C ASP A 82 2.10 -11.46 7.46
N PHE A 83 1.08 -10.67 7.16
CA PHE A 83 -0.25 -11.21 6.90
C PHE A 83 -0.33 -11.92 5.55
N LEU A 84 0.22 -11.31 4.51
CA LEU A 84 0.03 -11.84 3.15
C LEU A 84 0.85 -13.09 2.87
N VAL A 85 2.09 -13.14 3.34
CA VAL A 85 3.00 -14.24 3.01
C VAL A 85 3.82 -14.75 4.19
N GLY A 86 3.68 -14.15 5.37
CA GLY A 86 4.40 -14.59 6.55
C GLY A 86 3.55 -15.48 7.44
N ASP A 87 3.96 -15.60 8.68
CA ASP A 87 3.30 -16.48 9.66
C ASP A 87 2.16 -15.77 10.40
N ASN A 88 1.84 -14.55 10.01
CA ASN A 88 0.81 -13.73 10.63
C ASN A 88 1.02 -13.60 12.14
N GLU A 89 2.25 -13.26 12.52
CA GLU A 89 2.61 -13.12 13.93
C GLU A 89 1.89 -11.94 14.58
N TYR A 90 1.49 -10.93 13.78
CA TYR A 90 0.72 -9.78 14.29
C TYR A 90 -0.76 -10.08 14.39
N GLU A 91 -1.18 -11.29 14.01
CA GLU A 91 -2.59 -11.72 14.10
C GLU A 91 -3.52 -10.76 13.38
N SER A 92 -3.12 -10.33 12.18
CA SER A 92 -3.94 -9.45 11.35
C SER A 92 -5.02 -10.22 10.62
N THR A 93 -6.05 -9.49 10.18
CA THR A 93 -7.09 -10.01 9.32
C THR A 93 -7.26 -9.03 8.16
N ALA A 94 -7.97 -9.47 7.10
CA ALA A 94 -8.28 -8.56 6.00
C ALA A 94 -9.02 -7.34 6.54
N GLU A 95 -9.93 -7.57 7.48
CA GLU A 95 -10.72 -6.49 8.10
C GLU A 95 -9.85 -5.52 8.90
N SER A 96 -8.88 -6.04 9.64
CA SER A 96 -8.03 -5.16 10.44
C SER A 96 -7.12 -4.31 9.56
N LEU A 97 -6.67 -4.86 8.41
CA LEU A 97 -5.87 -4.10 7.47
C LEU A 97 -6.72 -3.04 6.76
N ASP A 98 -7.94 -3.39 6.36
CA ASP A 98 -8.85 -2.41 5.78
C ASP A 98 -9.10 -1.26 6.76
N ALA A 99 -9.32 -1.59 8.03
CA ALA A 99 -9.55 -0.57 9.06
C ALA A 99 -8.34 0.34 9.24
N TYR A 100 -7.15 -0.21 9.07
CA TYR A 100 -5.92 0.59 9.17
C TYR A 100 -5.81 1.61 8.04
N PHE A 101 -6.12 1.20 6.80
CA PHE A 101 -5.94 2.05 5.63
C PHE A 101 -7.13 2.97 5.35
N LEU A 102 -8.33 2.62 5.84
CA LEU A 102 -9.55 3.37 5.53
C LEU A 102 -9.47 4.87 5.86
N PRO A 103 -8.92 5.28 7.01
CA PRO A 103 -8.85 6.72 7.32
C PRO A 103 -8.09 7.53 6.27
N PHE A 104 -7.09 6.92 5.62
CA PHE A 104 -6.32 7.62 4.59
C PHE A 104 -7.15 7.88 3.35
N SER A 105 -8.09 6.97 3.01
CA SER A 105 -9.01 7.19 1.89
C SER A 105 -9.91 8.40 2.16
N TYR A 106 -10.39 8.54 3.38
CA TYR A 106 -11.22 9.70 3.73
C TYR A 106 -10.42 10.99 3.67
N LEU A 107 -9.18 10.98 4.15
CA LEU A 107 -8.33 12.17 4.09
C LEU A 107 -8.03 12.55 2.65
N SER A 108 -7.79 11.55 1.80
CA SER A 108 -7.54 11.78 0.38
C SER A 108 -8.76 12.42 -0.28
N LEU A 109 -9.96 11.89 -0.02
CA LEU A 109 -11.19 12.44 -0.57
C LEU A 109 -11.43 13.88 -0.11
N ARG A 110 -11.16 14.17 1.16
CA ARG A 110 -11.36 15.51 1.69
C ARG A 110 -10.42 16.52 1.03
N ALA A 111 -9.19 16.09 0.75
CA ALA A 111 -8.21 16.97 0.12
C ALA A 111 -8.61 17.33 -1.30
N THR A 112 -9.30 16.43 -2.02
CA THR A 112 -9.67 16.64 -3.41
C THR A 112 -11.10 17.15 -3.56
N GLY A 113 -11.97 16.84 -2.61
CA GLY A 113 -13.39 17.15 -2.72
C GLY A 113 -13.83 18.38 -1.97
N ALA A 114 -12.94 19.02 -1.28
CA ALA A 114 -13.28 20.19 -0.46
C ALA A 114 -13.68 21.40 -1.33
#